data_012b8b3dddfb1bd7e2e8b22ea2d3b259
#
_entry.id   012b8b3dddfb1bd7e2e8b22ea2d3b259
#
_cell.length_a   1.000
_cell.length_b   1.000
_cell.length_c   1.000
_cell.angle_alpha   90.00
_cell.angle_beta   90.00
_cell.angle_gamma   90.00
#
_symmetry.space_group_name_H-M   'P 1'
#
loop_
_entity.id
_entity.type
_entity.pdbx_description
1 polymer ?
#
loop_
_entity_poly.entity_id
_entity_poly.type
_entity_poly.pdbx_seq_one_letter_code
_entity_poly.pdbx_strand_id
1 'polypeptide(L)'
;AIRTRVTGSANQCDIQATLWGLILPNYARDISATGFALAINARFHGCMLIGSCMAVNLQRRVDYPMLDSANIAYFPRIYDLAHRFFEECWEVMCEVSYPEMINQRRVGFPIVHIDTDFISPLRYGDTVNAKIWIEKIGTKSCTWAYRFYNQNQDLVWSSSQVTVCVNMDNLESIIIPDWLRNGLEKHLNQGE
;
A
#
# COMPACT_ATOMS: atom_id res chain seq x y z
N ALA A 1 -2.50 -35.78 33.69
CA ALA A 1 -2.20 -35.88 32.23
C ALA A 1 -3.53 -35.95 31.48
N ILE A 2 -3.99 -34.84 30.93
CA ILE A 2 -5.15 -34.80 30.03
C ILE A 2 -4.60 -34.59 28.62
N ARG A 3 -4.72 -35.63 27.80
CA ARG A 3 -4.45 -35.60 26.38
C ARG A 3 -5.72 -35.20 25.66
N THR A 4 -5.81 -33.98 25.15
CA THR A 4 -6.88 -33.58 24.24
C THR A 4 -6.39 -33.77 22.79
N ARG A 5 -7.03 -34.70 22.07
CA ARG A 5 -6.85 -34.90 20.64
C ARG A 5 -7.71 -33.88 19.92
N VAL A 6 -7.13 -32.92 19.23
CA VAL A 6 -7.84 -32.04 18.31
C VAL A 6 -7.77 -32.69 16.93
N THR A 7 -8.89 -33.24 16.46
CA THR A 7 -9.11 -33.64 15.08
C THR A 7 -10.06 -32.62 14.44
N GLY A 8 -9.57 -31.85 13.49
CA GLY A 8 -10.36 -30.93 12.70
C GLY A 8 -9.53 -29.72 12.30
N SER A 9 -9.37 -29.50 11.02
CA SER A 9 -8.71 -28.30 10.45
C SER A 9 -9.62 -27.09 10.61
N ALA A 10 -9.52 -26.38 11.74
CA ALA A 10 -10.08 -25.07 11.89
C ALA A 10 -9.09 -24.04 11.28
N ASN A 11 -9.59 -23.18 10.39
CA ASN A 11 -8.81 -22.11 9.81
C ASN A 11 -8.34 -21.13 10.90
N GLN A 12 -7.15 -20.61 10.75
CA GLN A 12 -6.50 -19.69 11.72
C GLN A 12 -7.36 -18.44 12.03
N CYS A 13 -8.27 -18.05 11.14
CA CYS A 13 -9.24 -16.97 11.35
C CYS A 13 -10.31 -17.30 12.41
N ASP A 14 -10.75 -18.57 12.50
CA ASP A 14 -11.79 -18.96 13.46
C ASP A 14 -11.29 -18.98 14.90
N ILE A 15 -10.00 -19.25 15.09
CA ILE A 15 -9.36 -19.25 16.42
C ILE A 15 -9.21 -17.82 16.95
N GLN A 16 -8.91 -16.84 16.12
CA GLN A 16 -8.84 -15.43 16.53
C GLN A 16 -10.21 -14.87 16.89
N ALA A 17 -11.27 -15.16 16.12
CA ALA A 17 -12.62 -14.70 16.41
C ALA A 17 -13.14 -15.25 17.75
N THR A 18 -12.79 -16.48 18.11
CA THR A 18 -13.19 -17.12 19.37
C THR A 18 -12.46 -16.51 20.59
N LEU A 19 -11.19 -16.13 20.45
CA LEU A 19 -10.43 -15.50 21.52
C LEU A 19 -10.93 -14.08 21.85
N TRP A 20 -11.31 -13.29 20.84
CA TRP A 20 -11.83 -11.93 21.04
C TRP A 20 -13.22 -11.92 21.65
N GLY A 21 -14.05 -12.91 21.38
CA GLY A 21 -15.39 -13.08 21.99
C GLY A 21 -15.35 -13.38 23.49
N LEU A 22 -14.23 -13.93 23.99
CA LEU A 22 -14.04 -14.26 25.41
C LEU A 22 -13.46 -13.12 26.25
N ILE A 23 -12.84 -12.10 25.63
CA ILE A 23 -12.12 -11.03 26.34
C ILE A 23 -12.96 -9.75 26.53
N LEU A 24 -14.00 -9.52 25.72
CA LEU A 24 -14.81 -8.29 25.79
C LEU A 24 -16.32 -8.54 25.72
N PRO A 25 -16.99 -8.95 26.80
CA PRO A 25 -18.44 -9.18 26.79
C PRO A 25 -19.32 -7.92 26.76
N ASN A 26 -18.78 -6.69 26.82
CA ASN A 26 -19.57 -5.46 27.02
C ASN A 26 -19.35 -4.32 26.00
N TYR A 27 -18.76 -4.57 24.82
CA TYR A 27 -18.51 -3.49 23.85
C TYR A 27 -19.41 -3.50 22.60
N ALA A 28 -20.51 -4.25 22.62
CA ALA A 28 -21.43 -4.38 21.50
C ALA A 28 -22.85 -3.87 21.84
N ARG A 29 -22.97 -2.65 22.35
CA ARG A 29 -24.23 -1.88 22.37
C ARG A 29 -23.89 -0.41 22.32
N ASP A 30 -24.02 0.16 21.17
CA ASP A 30 -24.33 1.53 20.76
C ASP A 30 -23.52 1.97 19.54
N ILE A 31 -23.87 1.40 18.39
CA ILE A 31 -23.65 2.08 17.11
C ILE A 31 -24.98 2.05 16.37
N SER A 32 -25.82 3.06 16.66
CA SER A 32 -26.97 3.37 15.79
C SER A 32 -26.45 3.88 14.45
N ALA A 33 -27.05 3.36 13.38
CA ALA A 33 -26.75 3.67 12.01
C ALA A 33 -27.21 5.09 11.63
N THR A 34 -26.49 6.12 12.08
CA THR A 34 -26.61 7.49 11.56
C THR A 34 -25.31 8.21 11.81
N GLY A 35 -24.49 8.41 10.77
CA GLY A 35 -23.37 9.35 10.88
C GLY A 35 -22.08 8.98 10.16
N PHE A 36 -22.10 8.27 9.03
CA PHE A 36 -20.94 8.14 8.17
C PHE A 36 -21.18 8.75 6.78
N ALA A 37 -21.55 10.03 6.77
CA ALA A 37 -21.57 10.82 5.56
C ALA A 37 -21.13 12.24 5.92
N LEU A 38 -19.84 12.43 6.19
CA LEU A 38 -19.22 13.78 6.21
C LEU A 38 -17.71 13.64 6.35
N ALA A 39 -17.01 13.81 5.27
CA ALA A 39 -15.77 14.54 5.11
C ALA A 39 -15.01 14.12 3.84
N ILE A 40 -15.67 14.12 2.68
CA ILE A 40 -14.97 14.30 1.41
C ILE A 40 -15.42 15.65 0.86
N ASN A 41 -14.95 16.73 1.49
CA ASN A 41 -14.97 18.07 0.92
C ASN A 41 -13.58 18.69 1.14
N ALA A 42 -12.58 18.16 0.49
CA ALA A 42 -11.37 18.90 0.23
C ALA A 42 -11.66 19.85 -0.93
N ARG A 43 -11.92 21.10 -0.60
CA ARG A 43 -12.01 22.21 -1.55
C ARG A 43 -10.70 22.27 -2.35
N PHE A 44 -10.75 21.85 -3.60
CA PHE A 44 -9.74 22.20 -4.58
C PHE A 44 -9.87 23.71 -4.87
N HIS A 45 -9.07 24.50 -4.17
CA HIS A 45 -8.74 25.85 -4.62
C HIS A 45 -7.61 25.72 -5.62
N GLY A 46 -7.91 26.08 -6.85
CA GLY A 46 -6.97 26.04 -7.94
C GLY A 46 -5.71 26.84 -7.65
N CYS A 47 -4.58 26.17 -7.77
CA CYS A 47 -3.31 26.79 -8.01
C CYS A 47 -2.77 26.15 -9.30
N MET A 48 -2.93 26.86 -10.41
CA MET A 48 -2.13 26.60 -11.60
C MET A 48 -0.69 26.93 -11.24
N LEU A 49 0.12 25.91 -11.02
CA LEU A 49 1.57 26.02 -10.97
C LEU A 49 2.17 24.98 -11.92
N ILE A 50 2.94 25.53 -12.79
CA ILE A 50 3.81 24.97 -13.80
C ILE A 50 4.58 23.75 -13.24
N GLY A 51 4.37 22.56 -13.82
CA GLY A 51 5.38 21.51 -13.89
C GLY A 51 5.88 20.85 -12.60
N SER A 52 5.11 20.84 -11.51
CA SER A 52 5.47 20.04 -10.34
C SER A 52 4.91 18.63 -10.50
N CYS A 53 5.78 17.64 -10.69
CA CYS A 53 5.42 16.24 -10.55
C CYS A 53 4.73 16.01 -9.21
N MET A 54 3.47 15.57 -9.25
CA MET A 54 2.71 15.35 -8.02
C MET A 54 2.99 13.96 -7.48
N ALA A 55 3.89 13.86 -6.49
CA ALA A 55 4.02 12.63 -5.73
C ALA A 55 2.68 12.31 -5.03
N VAL A 56 2.29 11.05 -5.03
CA VAL A 56 1.16 10.56 -4.22
C VAL A 56 1.63 10.52 -2.78
N ASN A 57 0.87 11.15 -1.88
CA ASN A 57 1.16 11.18 -0.46
C ASN A 57 0.13 10.32 0.27
N LEU A 58 0.60 9.29 0.95
CA LEU A 58 -0.20 8.34 1.72
C LEU A 58 0.33 8.23 3.14
N GLN A 59 -0.53 7.84 4.07
CA GLN A 59 -0.15 7.76 5.49
C GLN A 59 -0.70 6.48 6.13
N ARG A 60 0.13 5.84 6.98
CA ARG A 60 -0.26 4.69 7.81
C ARG A 60 0.48 4.71 9.14
N ARG A 61 -0.18 4.20 10.18
CA ARG A 61 0.47 3.92 11.45
C ARG A 61 1.18 2.56 11.39
N VAL A 62 2.29 2.45 12.11
CA VAL A 62 2.95 1.17 12.38
C VAL A 62 2.17 0.44 13.47
N ASP A 63 1.50 -0.65 13.11
CA ASP A 63 0.68 -1.46 14.00
C ASP A 63 1.47 -2.60 14.64
N TYR A 64 1.01 -3.08 15.80
CA TYR A 64 1.69 -4.13 16.58
C TYR A 64 2.05 -5.38 15.76
N PRO A 65 1.19 -5.92 14.86
CA PRO A 65 1.54 -7.08 14.02
C PRO A 65 2.67 -6.86 13.02
N MET A 66 3.13 -5.62 12.86
CA MET A 66 4.25 -5.29 11.98
C MET A 66 5.62 -5.48 12.65
N LEU A 67 5.65 -5.68 13.98
CA LEU A 67 6.89 -5.71 14.74
C LEU A 67 7.51 -7.11 14.79
N ASP A 68 8.84 -7.13 14.95
CA ASP A 68 9.62 -8.32 15.28
C ASP A 68 9.96 -8.37 16.77
N SER A 69 10.79 -9.35 17.16
CA SER A 69 11.25 -9.52 18.54
C SER A 69 12.14 -8.39 19.06
N ALA A 70 12.69 -7.55 18.17
CA ALA A 70 13.47 -6.36 18.52
C ALA A 70 12.58 -5.12 18.74
N ASN A 71 11.24 -5.25 18.65
CA ASN A 71 10.27 -4.16 18.73
C ASN A 71 10.46 -3.07 17.64
N ILE A 72 10.93 -3.47 16.48
CA ILE A 72 10.98 -2.63 15.29
C ILE A 72 10.18 -3.28 14.16
N ALA A 73 9.77 -2.48 13.18
CA ALA A 73 9.03 -3.00 12.04
C ALA A 73 9.87 -4.06 11.29
N TYR A 74 9.33 -5.28 11.20
CA TYR A 74 9.95 -6.39 10.51
C TYR A 74 10.04 -6.08 9.01
N PHE A 75 11.22 -6.21 8.41
CA PHE A 75 11.46 -5.74 7.04
C PHE A 75 10.44 -6.25 6.00
N PRO A 76 9.94 -7.51 6.03
CA PRO A 76 8.90 -7.92 5.09
C PRO A 76 7.58 -7.16 5.27
N ARG A 77 7.28 -6.71 6.50
CA ARG A 77 6.08 -5.90 6.78
C ARG A 77 6.19 -4.48 6.22
N ILE A 78 7.41 -3.97 6.05
CA ILE A 78 7.65 -2.70 5.35
C ILE A 78 7.36 -2.87 3.86
N TYR A 79 7.74 -4.01 3.25
CA TYR A 79 7.36 -4.32 1.87
C TYR A 79 5.86 -4.57 1.70
N ASP A 80 5.19 -5.25 2.65
CA ASP A 80 3.73 -5.38 2.67
C ASP A 80 3.05 -4.00 2.68
N LEU A 81 3.57 -3.07 3.49
CA LEU A 81 3.06 -1.70 3.55
C LEU A 81 3.30 -0.95 2.25
N ALA A 82 4.50 -1.06 1.66
CA ALA A 82 4.83 -0.46 0.38
C ALA A 82 3.92 -0.99 -0.74
N HIS A 83 3.60 -2.30 -0.73
CA HIS A 83 2.71 -2.90 -1.71
C HIS A 83 1.26 -2.39 -1.56
N ARG A 84 0.76 -2.22 -0.34
CA ARG A 84 -0.57 -1.61 -0.12
C ARG A 84 -0.63 -0.19 -0.66
N PHE A 85 0.40 0.60 -0.43
CA PHE A 85 0.50 1.93 -1.03
C PHE A 85 0.58 1.89 -2.55
N PHE A 86 1.30 0.91 -3.12
CA PHE A 86 1.33 0.68 -4.56
C PHE A 86 -0.09 0.42 -5.11
N GLU A 87 -0.88 -0.42 -4.45
CA GLU A 87 -2.27 -0.68 -4.86
C GLU A 87 -3.12 0.60 -4.84
N GLU A 88 -2.98 1.42 -3.79
CA GLU A 88 -3.71 2.69 -3.66
C GLU A 88 -3.27 3.73 -4.70
N CYS A 89 -1.99 3.72 -5.13
CA CYS A 89 -1.49 4.63 -6.14
C CYS A 89 -2.21 4.48 -7.49
N TRP A 90 -2.66 3.28 -7.87
CA TRP A 90 -3.38 3.08 -9.12
C TRP A 90 -4.71 3.84 -9.17
N GLU A 91 -5.42 3.88 -8.05
CA GLU A 91 -6.68 4.64 -7.97
C GLU A 91 -6.42 6.15 -8.06
N VAL A 92 -5.35 6.64 -7.40
CA VAL A 92 -4.99 8.06 -7.44
C VAL A 92 -4.43 8.50 -8.78
N MET A 93 -3.55 7.69 -9.39
CA MET A 93 -2.83 8.04 -10.62
C MET A 93 -3.66 7.75 -11.88
N CYS A 94 -4.40 6.66 -11.89
CA CYS A 94 -5.04 6.11 -13.09
C CYS A 94 -6.56 5.95 -12.99
N GLU A 95 -7.16 6.35 -11.86
CA GLU A 95 -8.60 6.27 -11.61
C GLU A 95 -9.16 4.84 -11.75
N VAL A 96 -8.34 3.83 -11.43
CA VAL A 96 -8.69 2.42 -11.47
C VAL A 96 -8.20 1.73 -10.20
N SER A 97 -9.06 0.97 -9.53
CA SER A 97 -8.64 0.18 -8.38
C SER A 97 -7.77 -1.00 -8.81
N TYR A 98 -6.80 -1.38 -7.98
CA TYR A 98 -5.91 -2.51 -8.29
C TYR A 98 -6.68 -3.84 -8.48
N PRO A 99 -7.71 -4.16 -7.66
CA PRO A 99 -8.56 -5.33 -7.91
C PRO A 99 -9.32 -5.30 -9.25
N GLU A 100 -9.80 -4.13 -9.68
CA GLU A 100 -10.43 -3.99 -11.00
C GLU A 100 -9.42 -4.25 -12.12
N MET A 101 -8.23 -3.64 -12.01
CA MET A 101 -7.16 -3.80 -13.00
C MET A 101 -6.77 -5.28 -13.17
N ILE A 102 -6.59 -6.01 -12.06
CA ILE A 102 -6.20 -7.43 -12.07
C ILE A 102 -7.34 -8.34 -12.52
N ASN A 103 -8.55 -8.19 -11.94
CA ASN A 103 -9.62 -9.17 -12.08
C ASN A 103 -10.49 -8.92 -13.32
N GLN A 104 -10.68 -7.65 -13.70
CA GLN A 104 -11.57 -7.27 -14.81
C GLN A 104 -10.80 -6.90 -16.07
N ARG A 105 -9.78 -6.02 -15.94
CA ARG A 105 -8.97 -5.57 -17.07
C ARG A 105 -7.87 -6.56 -17.47
N ARG A 106 -7.60 -7.54 -16.61
CA ARG A 106 -6.58 -8.59 -16.79
C ARG A 106 -5.18 -8.04 -17.08
N VAL A 107 -4.84 -6.92 -16.44
CA VAL A 107 -3.52 -6.26 -16.51
C VAL A 107 -2.89 -6.26 -15.13
N GLY A 108 -1.63 -6.67 -15.03
CA GLY A 108 -0.87 -6.70 -13.79
C GLY A 108 0.51 -6.06 -13.93
N PHE A 109 1.11 -5.72 -12.78
CA PHE A 109 2.43 -5.11 -12.71
C PHE A 109 3.30 -5.81 -11.66
N PRO A 110 3.71 -7.08 -11.90
CA PRO A 110 4.63 -7.76 -11.00
C PRO A 110 5.96 -7.01 -10.91
N ILE A 111 6.51 -7.00 -9.70
CA ILE A 111 7.83 -6.42 -9.41
C ILE A 111 8.90 -7.39 -9.94
N VAL A 112 9.87 -6.86 -10.68
CA VAL A 112 10.99 -7.63 -11.24
C VAL A 112 12.35 -7.21 -10.67
N HIS A 113 12.43 -6.03 -10.05
CA HIS A 113 13.64 -5.55 -9.39
C HIS A 113 13.27 -4.60 -8.25
N ILE A 114 14.02 -4.70 -7.16
CA ILE A 114 13.91 -3.79 -6.00
C ILE A 114 15.32 -3.37 -5.59
N ASP A 115 15.50 -2.07 -5.42
CA ASP A 115 16.63 -1.47 -4.74
C ASP A 115 16.11 -0.73 -3.51
N THR A 116 16.73 -0.92 -2.33
CA THR A 116 16.15 -0.47 -1.06
C THR A 116 17.20 -0.12 -0.02
N ASP A 117 17.00 1.01 0.67
CA ASP A 117 17.74 1.43 1.83
C ASP A 117 16.86 1.47 3.08
N PHE A 118 17.29 0.80 4.15
CA PHE A 118 16.73 0.91 5.49
C PHE A 118 17.56 1.90 6.29
N ILE A 119 17.05 3.11 6.52
CA ILE A 119 17.83 4.24 7.06
C ILE A 119 17.68 4.32 8.58
N SER A 120 16.45 4.18 9.08
CA SER A 120 16.20 4.12 10.52
C SER A 120 15.00 3.25 10.85
N PRO A 121 14.96 2.66 12.07
CA PRO A 121 13.89 1.74 12.45
C PRO A 121 12.57 2.47 12.67
N LEU A 122 11.49 1.86 12.23
CA LEU A 122 10.11 2.22 12.58
C LEU A 122 9.67 1.42 13.79
N ARG A 123 8.95 2.06 14.72
CA ARG A 123 8.47 1.47 15.98
C ARG A 123 6.96 1.46 16.05
N TYR A 124 6.41 0.71 16.99
CA TYR A 124 4.98 0.69 17.26
C TYR A 124 4.45 2.10 17.55
N GLY A 125 3.39 2.45 16.85
CA GLY A 125 2.75 3.76 16.97
C GLY A 125 3.34 4.85 16.09
N ASP A 126 4.50 4.65 15.47
CA ASP A 126 5.05 5.59 14.50
C ASP A 126 4.09 5.77 13.32
N THR A 127 4.10 6.95 12.74
CA THR A 127 3.36 7.27 11.54
C THR A 127 4.30 7.26 10.34
N VAL A 128 4.00 6.44 9.34
CA VAL A 128 4.67 6.45 8.04
C VAL A 128 3.95 7.42 7.13
N ASN A 129 4.67 8.45 6.68
CA ASN A 129 4.27 9.37 5.62
C ASN A 129 4.99 8.94 4.33
N ALA A 130 4.28 8.31 3.42
CA ALA A 130 4.82 7.81 2.18
C ALA A 130 4.67 8.86 1.06
N LYS A 131 5.77 9.10 0.33
CA LYS A 131 5.77 9.83 -0.95
C LYS A 131 6.13 8.84 -2.04
N ILE A 132 5.28 8.74 -3.07
CA ILE A 132 5.43 7.78 -4.15
C ILE A 132 5.23 8.51 -5.48
N TRP A 133 6.15 8.28 -6.41
CA TRP A 133 6.09 8.84 -7.75
C TRP A 133 6.68 7.88 -8.77
N ILE A 134 6.55 8.20 -10.03
CA ILE A 134 7.13 7.45 -11.13
C ILE A 134 8.48 8.08 -11.50
N GLU A 135 9.56 7.30 -11.49
CA GLU A 135 10.88 7.73 -11.94
C GLU A 135 11.07 7.56 -13.45
N LYS A 136 10.50 6.46 -13.97
CA LYS A 136 10.67 6.14 -15.40
C LYS A 136 9.51 5.33 -15.91
N ILE A 137 9.06 5.64 -17.12
CA ILE A 137 8.09 4.86 -17.88
C ILE A 137 8.76 4.34 -19.14
N GLY A 138 8.89 3.01 -19.26
CA GLY A 138 9.32 2.33 -20.48
C GLY A 138 8.12 1.95 -21.35
N THR A 139 8.38 1.14 -22.38
CA THR A 139 7.30 0.61 -23.24
C THR A 139 6.41 -0.37 -22.49
N LYS A 140 7.03 -1.28 -21.71
CA LYS A 140 6.37 -2.37 -20.96
C LYS A 140 6.65 -2.34 -19.45
N SER A 141 7.40 -1.37 -18.96
CA SER A 141 7.86 -1.32 -17.56
C SER A 141 7.70 0.07 -16.98
N CYS A 142 7.62 0.13 -15.66
CA CYS A 142 7.54 1.35 -14.89
C CYS A 142 8.46 1.25 -13.69
N THR A 143 9.22 2.31 -13.40
CA THR A 143 10.05 2.41 -12.20
C THR A 143 9.36 3.35 -11.21
N TRP A 144 9.13 2.85 -10.02
CA TRP A 144 8.46 3.52 -8.91
C TRP A 144 9.48 3.93 -7.87
N ALA A 145 9.40 5.16 -7.40
CA ALA A 145 10.18 5.64 -6.27
C ALA A 145 9.30 5.75 -5.02
N TYR A 146 9.85 5.30 -3.92
CA TYR A 146 9.23 5.35 -2.59
C TYR A 146 10.16 6.08 -1.62
N ARG A 147 9.60 6.98 -0.83
CA ARG A 147 10.25 7.58 0.33
C ARG A 147 9.29 7.53 1.51
N PHE A 148 9.68 6.84 2.57
CA PHE A 148 8.91 6.79 3.80
C PHE A 148 9.58 7.67 4.84
N TYR A 149 8.78 8.57 5.40
CA TYR A 149 9.18 9.47 6.47
C TYR A 149 8.41 9.13 7.73
N ASN A 150 9.04 9.31 8.89
CA ASN A 150 8.35 9.20 10.17
C ASN A 150 7.49 10.45 10.46
N GLN A 151 6.86 10.52 11.64
CA GLN A 151 6.06 11.66 12.08
C GLN A 151 6.87 12.96 12.21
N ASN A 152 8.19 12.88 12.37
CA ASN A 152 9.10 14.02 12.47
C ASN A 152 9.63 14.48 11.11
N GLN A 153 9.18 13.87 10.02
CA GLN A 153 9.68 14.09 8.65
C GLN A 153 11.12 13.59 8.41
N ASP A 154 11.64 12.71 9.25
CA ASP A 154 12.92 12.04 8.99
C ASP A 154 12.69 10.90 7.98
N LEU A 155 13.58 10.80 6.98
CA LEU A 155 13.57 9.69 6.03
C LEU A 155 13.97 8.40 6.75
N VAL A 156 13.11 7.39 6.71
CA VAL A 156 13.33 6.11 7.42
C VAL A 156 13.55 4.94 6.47
N TRP A 157 13.01 5.02 5.27
CA TRP A 157 13.14 4.00 4.25
C TRP A 157 12.99 4.58 2.85
N SER A 158 13.79 4.10 1.91
CA SER A 158 13.68 4.46 0.51
C SER A 158 13.77 3.23 -0.38
N SER A 159 13.06 3.25 -1.52
CA SER A 159 13.13 2.16 -2.49
C SER A 159 12.88 2.67 -3.90
N SER A 160 13.56 2.03 -4.86
CA SER A 160 13.24 2.09 -6.28
C SER A 160 12.82 0.69 -6.73
N GLN A 161 11.65 0.58 -7.35
CA GLN A 161 11.05 -0.70 -7.72
C GLN A 161 10.66 -0.69 -9.19
N VAL A 162 11.13 -1.69 -9.93
CA VAL A 162 10.77 -1.88 -11.35
C VAL A 162 9.65 -2.89 -11.45
N THR A 163 8.56 -2.49 -12.10
CA THR A 163 7.44 -3.37 -12.46
C THR A 163 7.35 -3.55 -13.97
N VAL A 164 6.83 -4.68 -14.41
CA VAL A 164 6.57 -4.97 -15.82
C VAL A 164 5.07 -5.18 -16.03
N CYS A 165 4.52 -4.51 -17.04
CA CYS A 165 3.13 -4.69 -17.44
C CYS A 165 2.94 -6.07 -18.06
N VAL A 166 2.01 -6.87 -17.53
CA VAL A 166 1.72 -8.22 -18.00
C VAL A 166 0.23 -8.43 -18.24
N ASN A 167 -0.09 -9.31 -19.17
CA ASN A 167 -1.41 -9.90 -19.29
C ASN A 167 -1.59 -10.97 -18.19
N MET A 168 -2.63 -10.88 -17.38
CA MET A 168 -2.87 -11.78 -16.26
C MET A 168 -3.34 -13.18 -16.67
N ASP A 169 -3.70 -13.41 -17.92
CA ASP A 169 -4.15 -14.73 -18.38
C ASP A 169 -2.96 -15.66 -18.74
N ASN A 170 -1.87 -15.09 -19.25
CA ASN A 170 -0.70 -15.84 -19.70
C ASN A 170 0.64 -15.36 -19.12
N LEU A 171 0.63 -14.27 -18.33
CA LEU A 171 1.78 -13.61 -17.72
C LEU A 171 2.83 -13.09 -18.74
N GLU A 172 2.46 -12.95 -20.00
CA GLU A 172 3.33 -12.35 -20.99
C GLU A 172 3.40 -10.83 -20.82
N SER A 173 4.59 -10.26 -21.01
CA SER A 173 4.78 -8.82 -20.96
C SER A 173 4.12 -8.11 -22.13
N ILE A 174 3.29 -7.12 -21.83
CA ILE A 174 2.56 -6.30 -22.80
C ILE A 174 2.97 -4.83 -22.74
N ILE A 175 2.67 -4.08 -23.79
CA ILE A 175 2.82 -2.62 -23.79
C ILE A 175 1.87 -2.05 -22.73
N ILE A 176 2.35 -1.06 -21.95
CA ILE A 176 1.51 -0.36 -20.99
C ILE A 176 0.35 0.29 -21.74
N PRO A 177 -0.90 -0.08 -21.45
CA PRO A 177 -2.06 0.50 -22.13
C PRO A 177 -2.14 2.02 -21.95
N ASP A 178 -2.61 2.75 -22.97
CA ASP A 178 -2.67 4.22 -22.96
C ASP A 178 -3.49 4.77 -21.80
N TRP A 179 -4.56 4.09 -21.39
CA TRP A 179 -5.39 4.50 -20.27
C TRP A 179 -4.67 4.43 -18.90
N LEU A 180 -3.60 3.63 -18.76
CA LEU A 180 -2.69 3.65 -17.61
C LEU A 180 -1.54 4.62 -17.83
N ARG A 181 -0.93 4.59 -19.00
CA ARG A 181 0.21 5.43 -19.35
C ARG A 181 -0.08 6.90 -19.11
N ASN A 182 -1.22 7.40 -19.56
CA ASN A 182 -1.64 8.80 -19.40
C ASN A 182 -1.75 9.22 -17.93
N GLY A 183 -2.16 8.31 -17.04
CA GLY A 183 -2.19 8.55 -15.60
C GLY A 183 -0.79 8.57 -14.98
N LEU A 184 0.03 7.58 -15.30
CA LEU A 184 1.40 7.46 -14.79
C LEU A 184 2.28 8.65 -15.21
N GLU A 185 2.13 9.15 -16.45
CA GLU A 185 2.93 10.28 -16.98
C GLU A 185 2.70 11.58 -16.19
N LYS A 186 1.52 11.80 -15.61
CA LYS A 186 1.24 12.96 -14.74
C LYS A 186 2.06 12.93 -13.44
N HIS A 187 2.51 11.75 -13.05
CA HIS A 187 3.30 11.51 -11.83
C HIS A 187 4.76 11.17 -12.12
N LEU A 188 5.20 11.38 -13.37
CA LEU A 188 6.59 11.17 -13.77
C LEU A 188 7.46 12.31 -13.27
N ASN A 189 8.39 12.01 -12.34
CA ASN A 189 9.42 12.95 -11.88
C ASN A 189 10.73 12.65 -12.61
N GLN A 190 11.21 13.60 -13.39
CA GLN A 190 12.46 13.47 -14.15
C GLN A 190 13.71 13.80 -13.31
N GLY A 191 13.59 13.73 -11.99
CA GLY A 191 14.71 13.94 -11.06
C GLY A 191 15.01 15.44 -10.81
N GLU A 192 15.05 15.82 -9.54
CA GLU A 192 15.85 16.95 -9.13
C GLU A 192 17.33 16.60 -9.15
#